data_35e85a9338fb7cd829b744f28ee45e99
#
_entry.id   35e85a9338fb7cd829b744f28ee45e99
#
_cell.length_a   1.000
_cell.length_b   1.000
_cell.length_c   1.000
_cell.angle_alpha   90.00
_cell.angle_beta   90.00
_cell.angle_gamma   90.00
#
_symmetry.space_group_name_H-M   'P 1'
#
loop_
_entity.id
_entity.type
_entity.pdbx_description
1 polymer ?
#
loop_
_entity_poly.entity_id
_entity_poly.type
_entity_poly.pdbx_seq_one_letter_code
_entity_poly.pdbx_strand_id
1 'polypeptide(L)'
;MKKAISFLVCTVLLFSSAAAEQTVVLPEGRYVIDVPDDLKYSPAEEVDEGIEAYISDTLEMDYCSYPATEDAPILQERAEKLAADGTDAEMRTVNGIEMLVYRVTDEADGAPCIGYAFMDGTQTIEIFFWYATQEAADLTRHIMETIRENNS
;
A
#
# COMPACT_ATOMS: atom_id res chain seq x y z
N MET A 1 -60.46 3.85 -22.51
CA MET A 1 -59.25 3.10 -22.89
C MET A 1 -58.13 3.57 -22.01
N LYS A 2 -57.76 2.78 -21.01
CA LYS A 2 -56.62 3.07 -20.11
C LYS A 2 -55.41 2.34 -20.66
N LYS A 3 -54.38 3.08 -21.16
CA LYS A 3 -53.13 2.52 -21.56
C LYS A 3 -52.30 2.31 -20.31
N ALA A 4 -52.02 1.05 -19.96
CA ALA A 4 -51.07 0.68 -18.95
C ALA A 4 -49.67 0.87 -19.51
N ILE A 5 -48.93 1.82 -18.95
CA ILE A 5 -47.48 1.98 -19.22
C ILE A 5 -46.77 1.05 -18.28
N SER A 6 -46.24 -0.06 -18.85
CA SER A 6 -45.40 -0.98 -18.15
C SER A 6 -44.01 -0.35 -17.98
N PHE A 7 -43.66 0.04 -16.75
CA PHE A 7 -42.29 0.47 -16.40
C PHE A 7 -41.46 -0.77 -16.25
N LEU A 8 -40.64 -1.06 -17.26
CA LEU A 8 -39.58 -2.06 -17.18
C LEU A 8 -38.45 -1.47 -16.36
N VAL A 9 -38.39 -1.82 -15.06
CA VAL A 9 -37.27 -1.48 -14.22
C VAL A 9 -36.11 -2.43 -14.61
N CYS A 10 -35.22 -1.89 -15.43
CA CYS A 10 -33.94 -2.56 -15.71
C CYS A 10 -33.06 -2.47 -14.47
N THR A 11 -33.09 -3.50 -13.63
CA THR A 11 -32.15 -3.64 -12.52
C THR A 11 -30.79 -3.98 -13.11
N VAL A 12 -29.95 -2.97 -13.29
CA VAL A 12 -28.54 -3.18 -13.62
C VAL A 12 -27.89 -3.78 -12.37
N LEU A 13 -27.75 -5.09 -12.38
CA LEU A 13 -26.88 -5.79 -11.45
C LEU A 13 -25.44 -5.40 -11.79
N LEU A 14 -24.90 -4.42 -11.09
CA LEU A 14 -23.47 -4.17 -11.04
C LEU A 14 -22.84 -5.37 -10.34
N PHE A 15 -22.43 -6.35 -11.11
CA PHE A 15 -21.44 -7.31 -10.66
C PHE A 15 -20.12 -6.54 -10.50
N SER A 16 -19.85 -6.01 -9.31
CA SER A 16 -18.47 -5.74 -8.96
C SER A 16 -17.81 -7.13 -8.92
N SER A 17 -17.10 -7.49 -9.97
CA SER A 17 -16.17 -8.59 -9.90
C SER A 17 -15.15 -8.16 -8.83
N ALA A 18 -15.25 -8.73 -7.64
CA ALA A 18 -14.15 -8.65 -6.69
C ALA A 18 -12.94 -9.22 -7.45
N ALA A 19 -11.94 -8.39 -7.71
CA ALA A 19 -10.69 -8.86 -8.27
C ALA A 19 -10.18 -9.94 -7.32
N ALA A 20 -9.67 -11.05 -7.86
CA ALA A 20 -9.06 -12.07 -7.04
C ALA A 20 -7.85 -11.44 -6.31
N GLU A 21 -7.66 -11.81 -5.05
CA GLU A 21 -6.63 -11.27 -4.17
C GLU A 21 -5.76 -12.40 -3.65
N GLN A 22 -4.48 -12.11 -3.46
CA GLN A 22 -3.52 -12.98 -2.82
C GLN A 22 -3.03 -12.35 -1.51
N THR A 23 -2.77 -13.18 -0.50
CA THR A 23 -2.22 -12.73 0.78
C THR A 23 -0.69 -12.74 0.73
N VAL A 24 -0.09 -11.61 1.05
CA VAL A 24 1.36 -11.43 1.17
C VAL A 24 1.74 -11.32 2.64
N VAL A 25 2.69 -12.13 3.06
CA VAL A 25 3.28 -12.07 4.41
C VAL A 25 4.37 -11.01 4.40
N LEU A 26 4.23 -10.00 5.26
CA LEU A 26 5.23 -8.95 5.41
C LEU A 26 6.48 -9.44 6.16
N PRO A 27 7.62 -8.73 6.08
CA PRO A 27 8.82 -9.06 6.84
C PRO A 27 8.50 -9.30 8.32
N GLU A 28 9.29 -10.14 8.97
CA GLU A 28 9.12 -10.61 10.36
C GLU A 28 7.89 -11.56 10.56
N GLY A 29 7.02 -11.70 9.55
CA GLY A 29 5.95 -12.69 9.54
C GLY A 29 4.73 -12.39 10.42
N ARG A 30 4.73 -11.27 11.15
CA ARG A 30 3.64 -10.91 12.06
C ARG A 30 2.43 -10.35 11.36
N TYR A 31 2.61 -9.64 10.26
CA TYR A 31 1.53 -9.00 9.53
C TYR A 31 1.38 -9.54 8.12
N VAL A 32 0.17 -9.50 7.61
CA VAL A 32 -0.17 -9.83 6.23
C VAL A 32 -1.00 -8.71 5.62
N ILE A 33 -0.93 -8.59 4.30
CA ILE A 33 -1.78 -7.72 3.48
C ILE A 33 -2.36 -8.53 2.33
N ASP A 34 -3.51 -8.11 1.80
CA ASP A 34 -4.07 -8.68 0.59
C ASP A 34 -3.78 -7.75 -0.59
N VAL A 35 -3.24 -8.31 -1.66
CA VAL A 35 -2.91 -7.59 -2.88
C VAL A 35 -3.62 -8.23 -4.06
N PRO A 36 -3.94 -7.47 -5.13
CA PRO A 36 -4.53 -8.04 -6.34
C PRO A 36 -3.68 -9.15 -6.94
N ASP A 37 -4.30 -10.17 -7.51
CA ASP A 37 -3.63 -11.30 -8.14
C ASP A 37 -2.79 -10.94 -9.36
N ASP A 38 -2.98 -9.77 -9.97
CA ASP A 38 -2.18 -9.26 -11.07
C ASP A 38 -0.85 -8.65 -10.63
N LEU A 39 -0.69 -8.29 -9.34
CA LEU A 39 0.63 -8.00 -8.77
C LEU A 39 1.41 -9.31 -8.63
N LYS A 40 2.49 -9.44 -9.40
CA LYS A 40 3.32 -10.64 -9.40
C LYS A 40 4.63 -10.41 -8.67
N TYR A 41 5.00 -11.38 -7.86
CA TYR A 41 6.29 -11.38 -7.19
C TYR A 41 7.42 -11.30 -8.21
N SER A 42 8.33 -10.34 -8.01
CA SER A 42 9.57 -10.20 -8.76
C SER A 42 10.74 -10.56 -7.84
N PRO A 43 11.51 -11.60 -8.17
CA PRO A 43 12.64 -11.99 -7.34
C PRO A 43 13.74 -10.93 -7.36
N ALA A 44 14.40 -10.77 -6.22
CA ALA A 44 15.35 -9.70 -5.91
C ALA A 44 16.65 -9.65 -6.77
N GLU A 45 16.76 -10.39 -7.86
CA GLU A 45 17.90 -10.30 -8.77
C GLU A 45 18.01 -8.94 -9.48
N GLU A 46 16.92 -8.17 -9.47
CA GLU A 46 16.83 -6.83 -10.08
C GLU A 46 16.62 -5.71 -9.07
N VAL A 47 16.50 -6.04 -7.79
CA VAL A 47 16.21 -5.11 -6.69
C VAL A 47 17.35 -5.13 -5.67
N ASP A 48 17.56 -4.04 -4.95
CA ASP A 48 18.57 -3.92 -3.91
C ASP A 48 18.41 -5.03 -2.84
N GLU A 49 19.54 -5.52 -2.31
CA GLU A 49 19.58 -6.59 -1.32
C GLU A 49 18.69 -6.25 -0.11
N GLY A 50 17.73 -7.13 0.21
CA GLY A 50 16.78 -6.97 1.33
C GLY A 50 15.45 -6.30 0.97
N ILE A 51 15.22 -5.95 -0.30
CA ILE A 51 13.94 -5.46 -0.81
C ILE A 51 13.25 -6.58 -1.57
N GLU A 52 11.96 -6.78 -1.31
CA GLU A 52 11.09 -7.66 -2.08
C GLU A 52 10.07 -6.83 -2.85
N ALA A 53 9.72 -7.26 -4.05
CA ALA A 53 8.84 -6.52 -4.94
C ALA A 53 7.69 -7.37 -5.49
N TYR A 54 6.54 -6.72 -5.69
CA TYR A 54 5.39 -7.22 -6.44
C TYR A 54 5.02 -6.20 -7.52
N ILE A 55 4.91 -6.61 -8.75
CA ILE A 55 4.80 -5.72 -9.90
C ILE A 55 3.60 -6.08 -10.78
N SER A 56 2.87 -5.06 -11.25
CA SER A 56 1.89 -5.10 -12.32
C SER A 56 2.19 -4.02 -13.36
N ASP A 57 1.35 -3.87 -14.37
CA ASP A 57 1.54 -2.84 -15.41
C ASP A 57 1.42 -1.39 -14.88
N THR A 58 0.74 -1.17 -13.75
CA THR A 58 0.43 0.17 -13.24
C THR A 58 0.82 0.42 -11.80
N LEU A 59 1.22 -0.63 -11.07
CA LEU A 59 1.58 -0.57 -9.66
C LEU A 59 2.76 -1.48 -9.38
N GLU A 60 3.75 -0.96 -8.67
CA GLU A 60 4.84 -1.71 -8.06
C GLU A 60 4.79 -1.52 -6.56
N MET A 61 4.90 -2.59 -5.81
CA MET A 61 4.95 -2.60 -4.36
C MET A 61 6.26 -3.21 -3.91
N ASP A 62 7.11 -2.38 -3.31
CA ASP A 62 8.36 -2.79 -2.69
C ASP A 62 8.20 -2.82 -1.18
N TYR A 63 8.84 -3.75 -0.49
CA TYR A 63 8.85 -3.75 0.95
C TYR A 63 10.14 -4.30 1.54
N CYS A 64 10.51 -3.77 2.70
CA CYS A 64 11.69 -4.18 3.45
C CYS A 64 11.48 -4.05 4.95
N SER A 65 12.38 -4.63 5.72
CA SER A 65 12.51 -4.36 7.15
C SER A 65 13.96 -3.99 7.49
N TYR A 66 14.10 -3.13 8.48
CA TYR A 66 15.40 -2.75 9.02
C TYR A 66 15.31 -2.47 10.52
N PRO A 67 16.40 -2.70 11.28
CA PRO A 67 16.40 -2.44 12.71
C PRO A 67 16.07 -0.98 13.02
N ALA A 68 15.15 -0.75 13.94
CA ALA A 68 15.00 0.55 14.57
C ALA A 68 16.19 0.77 15.49
N THR A 69 17.15 1.58 15.09
CA THR A 69 18.32 1.92 15.88
C THR A 69 18.04 3.12 16.80
N GLU A 70 18.82 3.25 17.89
CA GLU A 70 18.70 4.43 18.77
C GLU A 70 18.94 5.76 18.03
N ASP A 71 19.69 5.72 16.91
CA ASP A 71 19.98 6.87 16.05
C ASP A 71 18.92 7.07 14.95
N ALA A 72 18.01 6.11 14.73
CA ALA A 72 16.90 6.30 13.79
C ALA A 72 15.82 7.13 14.47
N PRO A 73 15.39 8.24 13.87
CA PRO A 73 14.31 9.03 14.44
C PRO A 73 13.06 8.15 14.56
N ILE A 74 12.35 8.30 15.69
CA ILE A 74 11.02 7.70 15.81
C ILE A 74 10.15 8.16 14.65
N LEU A 75 9.17 7.36 14.26
CA LEU A 75 8.33 7.67 13.08
C LEU A 75 7.68 9.05 13.16
N GLN A 76 7.31 9.50 14.35
CA GLN A 76 6.78 10.84 14.57
C GLN A 76 7.79 11.93 14.21
N GLU A 77 9.02 11.82 14.66
CA GLU A 77 10.09 12.80 14.35
C GLU A 77 10.43 12.76 12.85
N ARG A 78 10.41 11.58 12.23
CA ARG A 78 10.61 11.43 10.79
C ARG A 78 9.48 12.12 10.02
N ALA A 79 8.22 11.97 10.44
CA ALA A 79 7.07 12.64 9.84
C ALA A 79 7.23 14.17 9.92
N GLU A 80 7.59 14.71 11.08
CA GLU A 80 7.79 16.14 11.30
C GLU A 80 8.93 16.69 10.42
N LYS A 81 10.03 15.96 10.31
CA LYS A 81 11.16 16.34 9.45
C LYS A 81 10.76 16.34 7.98
N LEU A 82 10.10 15.29 7.49
CA LEU A 82 9.64 15.21 6.10
C LEU A 82 8.67 16.36 5.78
N ALA A 83 7.73 16.65 6.68
CA ALA A 83 6.79 17.76 6.51
C ALA A 83 7.52 19.13 6.51
N ALA A 84 8.53 19.32 7.35
CA ALA A 84 9.33 20.53 7.39
C ALA A 84 10.13 20.74 6.09
N ASP A 85 10.56 19.66 5.45
CA ASP A 85 11.24 19.66 4.14
C ASP A 85 10.27 19.81 2.95
N GLY A 86 8.95 19.94 3.23
CA GLY A 86 7.91 20.14 2.21
C GLY A 86 7.34 18.86 1.63
N THR A 87 7.68 17.69 2.18
CA THR A 87 7.10 16.41 1.81
C THR A 87 5.71 16.26 2.44
N ASP A 88 4.73 15.77 1.68
CA ASP A 88 3.41 15.38 2.21
C ASP A 88 3.59 14.13 3.09
N ALA A 89 3.68 14.34 4.40
CA ALA A 89 3.95 13.30 5.39
C ALA A 89 3.11 13.50 6.65
N GLU A 90 2.50 12.43 7.13
CA GLU A 90 1.65 12.44 8.34
C GLU A 90 1.65 11.10 9.05
N MET A 91 1.37 11.11 10.35
CA MET A 91 1.07 9.89 11.09
C MET A 91 -0.41 9.54 10.91
N ARG A 92 -0.69 8.28 10.61
CA ARG A 92 -2.05 7.73 10.49
C ARG A 92 -2.18 6.43 11.25
N THR A 93 -3.40 6.14 11.69
CA THR A 93 -3.75 4.81 12.22
C THR A 93 -4.51 4.03 11.15
N VAL A 94 -3.98 2.87 10.76
CA VAL A 94 -4.60 1.95 9.80
C VAL A 94 -4.80 0.61 10.50
N ASN A 95 -6.04 0.18 10.67
CA ASN A 95 -6.41 -1.04 11.39
C ASN A 95 -5.74 -1.19 12.77
N GLY A 96 -5.64 -0.07 13.50
CA GLY A 96 -5.04 -0.03 14.85
C GLY A 96 -3.52 0.05 14.88
N ILE A 97 -2.85 0.10 13.72
CA ILE A 97 -1.40 0.25 13.59
C ILE A 97 -1.08 1.71 13.29
N GLU A 98 -0.25 2.35 14.11
CA GLU A 98 0.29 3.68 13.79
C GLU A 98 1.32 3.59 12.69
N MET A 99 1.14 4.36 11.64
CA MET A 99 2.01 4.39 10.47
C MET A 99 2.39 5.82 10.10
N LEU A 100 3.62 6.01 9.70
CA LEU A 100 4.03 7.16 8.92
C LEU A 100 3.60 6.92 7.47
N VAL A 101 2.82 7.82 6.91
CA VAL A 101 2.43 7.83 5.48
C VAL A 101 3.02 9.06 4.84
N TYR A 102 3.72 8.89 3.72
CA TYR A 102 4.35 10.00 3.01
C TYR A 102 4.30 9.81 1.50
N ARG A 103 4.34 10.92 0.77
CA ARG A 103 4.36 10.94 -0.70
C ARG A 103 5.60 11.62 -1.20
N VAL A 104 6.28 10.94 -2.10
CA VAL A 104 7.48 11.45 -2.77
C VAL A 104 7.37 11.26 -4.27
N THR A 105 8.25 11.91 -4.99
CA THR A 105 8.42 11.72 -6.43
C THR A 105 9.87 11.37 -6.67
N ASP A 106 10.11 10.31 -7.44
CA ASP A 106 11.47 9.95 -7.83
C ASP A 106 12.12 11.09 -8.62
N GLU A 107 13.34 11.46 -8.26
CA GLU A 107 14.05 12.58 -8.92
C GLU A 107 14.56 12.20 -10.32
N ALA A 108 14.74 10.89 -10.59
CA ALA A 108 15.33 10.43 -11.84
C ALA A 108 14.30 10.37 -12.98
N ASP A 109 13.10 9.88 -12.71
CA ASP A 109 12.07 9.65 -13.74
C ASP A 109 10.73 10.35 -13.45
N GLY A 110 10.58 10.95 -12.27
CA GLY A 110 9.35 11.62 -11.86
C GLY A 110 8.24 10.68 -11.41
N ALA A 111 8.54 9.41 -11.16
CA ALA A 111 7.56 8.43 -10.71
C ALA A 111 7.02 8.78 -9.31
N PRO A 112 5.70 8.88 -9.13
CA PRO A 112 5.12 9.13 -7.83
C PRO A 112 5.12 7.87 -6.96
N CYS A 113 5.38 8.05 -5.66
CA CYS A 113 5.43 6.99 -4.67
C CYS A 113 4.66 7.37 -3.41
N ILE A 114 3.96 6.40 -2.82
CA ILE A 114 3.40 6.49 -1.47
C ILE A 114 4.13 5.48 -0.59
N GLY A 115 4.76 5.96 0.50
CA GLY A 115 5.43 5.14 1.50
C GLY A 115 4.58 4.97 2.75
N TYR A 116 4.62 3.78 3.32
CA TYR A 116 4.04 3.42 4.61
C TYR A 116 5.12 2.81 5.48
N ALA A 117 5.39 3.40 6.65
CA ALA A 117 6.35 2.86 7.60
C ALA A 117 5.70 2.64 8.97
N PHE A 118 5.93 1.49 9.59
CA PHE A 118 5.41 1.18 10.91
C PHE A 118 6.40 0.30 11.69
N MET A 119 6.21 0.26 13.01
CA MET A 119 7.04 -0.54 13.89
C MET A 119 6.48 -1.93 14.11
N ASP A 120 7.32 -2.95 14.01
CA ASP A 120 7.06 -4.31 14.47
C ASP A 120 8.16 -4.72 15.47
N GLY A 121 7.87 -4.56 16.76
CA GLY A 121 8.86 -4.77 17.79
C GLY A 121 10.03 -3.79 17.65
N THR A 122 11.23 -4.33 17.38
CA THR A 122 12.47 -3.55 17.18
C THR A 122 12.82 -3.32 15.70
N GLN A 123 11.93 -3.72 14.80
CA GLN A 123 12.08 -3.52 13.36
C GLN A 123 11.16 -2.42 12.87
N THR A 124 11.60 -1.68 11.88
CA THR A 124 10.74 -0.83 11.05
C THR A 124 10.40 -1.62 9.79
N ILE A 125 9.14 -1.75 9.48
CA ILE A 125 8.66 -2.28 8.19
C ILE A 125 8.29 -1.09 7.33
N GLU A 126 8.77 -1.07 6.10
CA GLU A 126 8.49 -0.01 5.15
C GLU A 126 8.01 -0.61 3.83
N ILE A 127 6.89 -0.07 3.33
CA ILE A 127 6.24 -0.49 2.10
C ILE A 127 6.15 0.73 1.19
N PHE A 128 6.62 0.60 -0.04
CA PHE A 128 6.60 1.63 -1.08
C PHE A 128 5.67 1.20 -2.18
N PHE A 129 4.83 2.11 -2.64
CA PHE A 129 3.96 1.91 -3.80
C PHE A 129 4.29 2.94 -4.87
N TRP A 130 4.92 2.48 -5.94
CA TRP A 130 5.14 3.25 -7.16
C TRP A 130 3.95 3.05 -8.09
N TYR A 131 3.32 4.12 -8.55
CA TYR A 131 2.08 4.02 -9.31
C TYR A 131 2.09 4.91 -10.55
N ALA A 132 1.50 4.39 -11.64
CA ALA A 132 1.42 5.09 -12.92
C ALA A 132 0.09 5.83 -13.12
N THR A 133 -0.96 5.51 -12.34
CA THR A 133 -2.31 6.06 -12.51
C THR A 133 -2.94 6.43 -11.17
N GLN A 134 -3.92 7.33 -11.19
CA GLN A 134 -4.69 7.68 -9.99
C GLN A 134 -5.46 6.47 -9.43
N GLU A 135 -5.96 5.59 -10.29
CA GLU A 135 -6.64 4.36 -9.87
C GLU A 135 -5.68 3.44 -9.09
N ALA A 136 -4.44 3.29 -9.57
CA ALA A 136 -3.41 2.56 -8.84
C ALA A 136 -3.04 3.22 -7.51
N ALA A 137 -2.99 4.56 -7.45
CA ALA A 137 -2.80 5.29 -6.18
C ALA A 137 -3.94 5.04 -5.18
N ASP A 138 -5.19 4.99 -5.63
CA ASP A 138 -6.35 4.68 -4.77
C ASP A 138 -6.31 3.22 -4.29
N LEU A 139 -5.81 2.30 -5.13
CA LEU A 139 -5.63 0.90 -4.80
C LEU A 139 -4.61 0.71 -3.65
N THR A 140 -3.54 1.53 -3.58
CA THR A 140 -2.55 1.42 -2.49
C THR A 140 -3.19 1.56 -1.10
N ARG A 141 -4.13 2.51 -0.96
CA ARG A 141 -4.87 2.70 0.29
C ARG A 141 -5.71 1.47 0.61
N HIS A 142 -6.40 0.90 -0.37
CA HIS A 142 -7.21 -0.29 -0.20
C HIS A 142 -6.34 -1.48 0.25
N ILE A 143 -5.19 -1.69 -0.38
CA ILE A 143 -4.23 -2.73 0.02
C ILE A 143 -3.82 -2.53 1.48
N MET A 144 -3.44 -1.33 1.89
CA MET A 144 -3.02 -1.07 3.27
C MET A 144 -4.16 -1.22 4.28
N GLU A 145 -5.40 -0.95 3.90
CA GLU A 145 -6.58 -1.18 4.75
C GLU A 145 -6.85 -2.68 5.01
N THR A 146 -6.22 -3.59 4.28
CA THR A 146 -6.31 -5.04 4.50
C THR A 146 -5.31 -5.56 5.54
N ILE A 147 -4.36 -4.73 6.00
CA ILE A 147 -3.32 -5.15 6.94
C ILE A 147 -3.93 -5.75 8.22
N ARG A 148 -3.41 -6.90 8.62
CA ARG A 148 -3.85 -7.61 9.83
C ARG A 148 -2.74 -8.49 10.39
N GLU A 149 -2.88 -8.90 11.65
CA GLU A 149 -1.98 -9.89 12.22
C GLU A 149 -2.11 -11.24 11.49
N ASN A 150 -0.96 -11.87 11.27
CA ASN A 150 -0.86 -13.20 10.71
C ASN A 150 -1.19 -14.22 11.80
N ASN A 151 -2.35 -14.88 11.71
CA ASN A 151 -2.83 -15.87 12.66
C ASN A 151 -2.49 -17.31 12.22
N SER A 152 -1.50 -17.49 11.36
CA SER A 152 -1.10 -18.79 10.80
C SER A 152 -0.16 -19.53 11.72
#